data_6a18f102e5598b20bb8fc54bd98b03d6
#
_entry.id   6a18f102e5598b20bb8fc54bd98b03d6
#
_cell.length_a   1.000
_cell.length_b   1.000
_cell.length_c   1.000
_cell.angle_alpha   90.00
_cell.angle_beta   90.00
_cell.angle_gamma   90.00
#
_symmetry.space_group_name_H-M   'P 1'
#
loop_
_entity.id
_entity.type
_entity.pdbx_description
1 polymer ?
#
loop_
_entity_poly.entity_id
_entity_poly.type
_entity_poly.pdbx_seq_one_letter_code
_entity_poly.pdbx_strand_id
1 'polypeptide(L)'
;MSFSQSLWNANQALFQSTLELPFNQELASGTLSRERFRHYMIQDAHYLVAYGRALAVTAAKSDNAEGVVQFANAANEAVVVERALHGGFMRDFGVTPEQFAATPLTPACHHYTSYLLATAWSASYPVAVAALLPCFWIYAEVGRDIHARSAKDNPYQAWADTYASEEVHAAVRGACAP
;
A
#
# COMPACT_ATOMS: atom_id res chain seq x y z
N MET A 1 19.89 -3.62 18.28
CA MET A 1 18.99 -3.88 17.13
C MET A 1 17.61 -3.51 17.59
N SER A 2 16.89 -2.64 16.83
CA SER A 2 15.51 -2.25 17.17
C SER A 2 14.53 -3.40 16.89
N PHE A 3 13.32 -3.32 17.45
CA PHE A 3 12.28 -4.32 17.18
C PHE A 3 11.91 -4.36 15.68
N SER A 4 11.75 -3.20 15.05
CA SER A 4 11.48 -3.08 13.61
C SER A 4 12.59 -3.73 12.76
N GLN A 5 13.86 -3.53 13.12
CA GLN A 5 14.96 -4.19 12.42
C GLN A 5 14.92 -5.72 12.56
N SER A 6 14.53 -6.22 13.73
CA SER A 6 14.36 -7.66 13.96
C SER A 6 13.22 -8.24 13.11
N LEU A 7 12.10 -7.53 13.02
CA LEU A 7 10.97 -7.90 12.14
C LEU A 7 11.40 -7.96 10.67
N TRP A 8 12.10 -6.92 10.21
CA TRP A 8 12.59 -6.87 8.84
C TRP A 8 13.50 -8.05 8.52
N ASN A 9 14.49 -8.29 9.36
CA ASN A 9 15.44 -9.38 9.18
C ASN A 9 14.77 -10.76 9.16
N ALA A 10 13.75 -10.97 10.00
CA ALA A 10 13.01 -12.23 10.05
C ALA A 10 12.15 -12.47 8.79
N ASN A 11 11.79 -11.42 8.05
CA ASN A 11 10.92 -11.50 6.88
C ASN A 11 11.66 -11.28 5.53
N GLN A 12 12.98 -11.21 5.54
CA GLN A 12 13.78 -10.94 4.32
C GLN A 12 13.50 -11.92 3.18
N ALA A 13 13.38 -13.22 3.48
CA ALA A 13 13.11 -14.24 2.47
C ALA A 13 11.73 -14.03 1.82
N LEU A 14 10.72 -13.65 2.61
CA LEU A 14 9.38 -13.34 2.10
C LEU A 14 9.40 -12.06 1.26
N PHE A 15 10.12 -11.04 1.71
CA PHE A 15 10.29 -9.80 0.93
C PHE A 15 10.98 -10.09 -0.42
N GLN A 16 12.06 -10.89 -0.42
CA GLN A 16 12.73 -11.26 -1.66
C GLN A 16 11.81 -12.00 -2.62
N SER A 17 11.00 -12.96 -2.13
CA SER A 17 10.02 -13.64 -2.97
C SER A 17 8.93 -12.69 -3.51
N THR A 18 8.61 -11.61 -2.79
CA THR A 18 7.70 -10.56 -3.28
C THR A 18 8.33 -9.80 -4.46
N LEU A 19 9.61 -9.43 -4.36
CA LEU A 19 10.31 -8.78 -5.47
C LEU A 19 10.37 -9.67 -6.73
N GLU A 20 10.47 -10.98 -6.55
CA GLU A 20 10.56 -11.97 -7.63
C GLU A 20 9.22 -12.30 -8.27
N LEU A 21 8.09 -11.80 -7.77
CA LEU A 21 6.79 -12.01 -8.38
C LEU A 21 6.78 -11.54 -9.84
N PRO A 22 6.24 -12.33 -10.78
CA PRO A 22 6.17 -11.94 -12.19
C PRO A 22 5.54 -10.57 -12.41
N PHE A 23 4.54 -10.21 -11.62
CA PHE A 23 3.92 -8.89 -11.66
C PHE A 23 4.94 -7.77 -11.43
N ASN A 24 5.75 -7.85 -10.38
CA ASN A 24 6.75 -6.84 -10.03
C ASN A 24 7.90 -6.78 -11.05
N GLN A 25 8.31 -7.93 -11.59
CA GLN A 25 9.32 -7.99 -12.64
C GLN A 25 8.82 -7.36 -13.95
N GLU A 26 7.60 -7.68 -14.35
CA GLU A 26 6.98 -7.12 -15.55
C GLU A 26 6.68 -5.62 -15.38
N LEU A 27 6.32 -5.17 -14.16
CA LEU A 27 6.09 -3.77 -13.85
C LEU A 27 7.39 -2.97 -13.99
N ALA A 28 8.50 -3.46 -13.44
CA ALA A 28 9.82 -2.83 -13.56
C ALA A 28 10.33 -2.78 -15.00
N SER A 29 10.14 -3.86 -15.77
CA SER A 29 10.53 -3.92 -17.18
C SER A 29 9.59 -3.18 -18.13
N GLY A 30 8.45 -2.69 -17.67
CA GLY A 30 7.42 -2.04 -18.50
C GLY A 30 6.64 -3.01 -19.41
N THR A 31 6.77 -4.32 -19.19
CA THR A 31 6.13 -5.37 -20.01
C THR A 31 4.82 -5.88 -19.43
N LEU A 32 4.44 -5.43 -18.23
CA LEU A 32 3.17 -5.80 -17.62
C LEU A 32 1.99 -5.42 -18.55
N SER A 33 1.06 -6.37 -18.78
CA SER A 33 -0.07 -6.06 -19.65
C SER A 33 -0.96 -4.96 -19.04
N ARG A 34 -1.50 -4.09 -19.90
CA ARG A 34 -2.44 -3.02 -19.46
C ARG A 34 -3.66 -3.58 -18.73
N GLU A 35 -4.14 -4.75 -19.11
CA GLU A 35 -5.27 -5.41 -18.47
C GLU A 35 -4.95 -5.82 -17.04
N ARG A 36 -3.78 -6.46 -16.81
CA ARG A 36 -3.34 -6.85 -15.46
C ARG A 36 -3.08 -5.64 -14.57
N PHE A 37 -2.46 -4.59 -15.11
CA PHE A 37 -2.25 -3.35 -14.36
C PHE A 37 -3.59 -2.67 -14.01
N ARG A 38 -4.52 -2.59 -14.98
CA ARG A 38 -5.88 -2.07 -14.76
C ARG A 38 -6.61 -2.84 -13.65
N HIS A 39 -6.56 -4.17 -13.69
CA HIS A 39 -7.16 -5.01 -12.66
C HIS A 39 -6.56 -4.72 -11.28
N TYR A 40 -5.23 -4.66 -11.19
CA TYR A 40 -4.52 -4.30 -9.96
C TYR A 40 -4.99 -2.95 -9.43
N MET A 41 -5.03 -1.91 -10.25
CA MET A 41 -5.42 -0.55 -9.83
C MET A 41 -6.86 -0.48 -9.30
N ILE A 42 -7.78 -1.26 -9.87
CA ILE A 42 -9.16 -1.34 -9.37
C ILE A 42 -9.18 -2.00 -7.97
N GLN A 43 -8.47 -3.11 -7.80
CA GLN A 43 -8.39 -3.80 -6.51
C GLN A 43 -7.71 -2.94 -5.44
N ASP A 44 -6.65 -2.24 -5.82
CA ASP A 44 -5.89 -1.36 -4.94
C ASP A 44 -6.74 -0.15 -4.48
N ALA A 45 -7.53 0.45 -5.36
CA ALA A 45 -8.45 1.52 -4.99
C ALA A 45 -9.52 1.07 -3.98
N HIS A 46 -10.07 -0.12 -4.14
CA HIS A 46 -10.97 -0.72 -3.13
C HIS A 46 -10.25 -0.99 -1.80
N TYR A 47 -9.03 -1.52 -1.89
CA TYR A 47 -8.19 -1.78 -0.73
C TYR A 47 -7.90 -0.50 0.06
N LEU A 48 -7.51 0.59 -0.60
CA LEU A 48 -7.12 1.84 0.07
C LEU A 48 -8.24 2.47 0.89
N VAL A 49 -9.49 2.35 0.45
CA VAL A 49 -10.66 2.79 1.24
C VAL A 49 -10.78 1.99 2.54
N ALA A 50 -10.59 0.68 2.49
CA ALA A 50 -10.63 -0.17 3.68
C ALA A 50 -9.40 0.06 4.59
N TYR A 51 -8.23 0.24 3.98
CA TYR A 51 -7.00 0.58 4.69
C TYR A 51 -7.11 1.91 5.43
N GLY A 52 -7.61 2.96 4.79
CA GLY A 52 -7.87 4.26 5.43
C GLY A 52 -8.81 4.15 6.64
N ARG A 53 -9.84 3.29 6.56
CA ARG A 53 -10.71 3.01 7.72
C ARG A 53 -9.95 2.33 8.85
N ALA A 54 -9.11 1.34 8.56
CA ALA A 54 -8.31 0.65 9.57
C ALA A 54 -7.29 1.60 10.22
N LEU A 55 -6.67 2.50 9.46
CA LEU A 55 -5.81 3.57 9.97
C LEU A 55 -6.56 4.53 10.90
N ALA A 56 -7.76 4.96 10.54
CA ALA A 56 -8.58 5.85 11.36
C ALA A 56 -8.98 5.19 12.70
N VAL A 57 -9.34 3.91 12.67
CA VAL A 57 -9.61 3.12 13.89
C VAL A 57 -8.35 3.00 14.75
N THR A 58 -7.19 2.79 14.13
CA THR A 58 -5.92 2.70 14.85
C THR A 58 -5.53 4.05 15.47
N ALA A 59 -5.75 5.17 14.78
CA ALA A 59 -5.59 6.51 15.33
C ALA A 59 -6.43 6.70 16.60
N ALA A 60 -7.70 6.28 16.59
CA ALA A 60 -8.60 6.39 17.74
C ALA A 60 -8.18 5.50 18.93
N LYS A 61 -7.30 4.54 18.73
CA LYS A 61 -6.77 3.65 19.78
C LYS A 61 -5.43 4.10 20.35
N SER A 62 -4.80 5.12 19.76
CA SER A 62 -3.53 5.64 20.27
C SER A 62 -3.73 6.26 21.64
N ASP A 63 -2.81 6.02 22.55
CA ASP A 63 -2.77 6.58 23.90
C ASP A 63 -2.02 7.92 24.00
N ASN A 64 -1.44 8.38 22.87
CA ASN A 64 -0.74 9.64 22.78
C ASN A 64 -1.16 10.48 21.58
N ALA A 65 -0.95 11.80 21.65
CA ALA A 65 -1.38 12.75 20.63
C ALA A 65 -0.63 12.57 19.30
N GLU A 66 0.64 12.21 19.35
CA GLU A 66 1.50 12.00 18.19
C GLU A 66 0.98 10.85 17.33
N GLY A 67 0.63 9.70 17.94
CA GLY A 67 0.07 8.56 17.24
C GLY A 67 -1.32 8.87 16.67
N VAL A 68 -2.17 9.62 17.38
CA VAL A 68 -3.46 10.09 16.84
C VAL A 68 -3.23 10.89 15.55
N VAL A 69 -2.36 11.88 15.57
CA VAL A 69 -2.06 12.75 14.41
C VAL A 69 -1.46 11.93 13.27
N GLN A 70 -0.50 11.06 13.56
CA GLN A 70 0.18 10.25 12.57
C GLN A 70 -0.79 9.35 11.80
N PHE A 71 -1.59 8.55 12.50
CA PHE A 71 -2.50 7.60 11.84
C PHE A 71 -3.73 8.28 11.24
N ALA A 72 -4.18 9.43 11.75
CA ALA A 72 -5.22 10.24 11.13
C ALA A 72 -4.73 10.85 9.81
N ASN A 73 -3.52 11.38 9.76
CA ASN A 73 -2.91 11.88 8.53
C ASN A 73 -2.70 10.76 7.52
N ALA A 74 -2.17 9.61 7.93
CA ALA A 74 -2.03 8.45 7.07
C ALA A 74 -3.37 7.95 6.51
N ALA A 75 -4.44 7.99 7.30
CA ALA A 75 -5.78 7.66 6.83
C ALA A 75 -6.29 8.65 5.77
N ASN A 76 -6.03 9.95 5.97
CA ASN A 76 -6.36 10.97 4.98
C ASN A 76 -5.58 10.78 3.68
N GLU A 77 -4.27 10.58 3.78
CA GLU A 77 -3.38 10.36 2.63
C GLU A 77 -3.80 9.12 1.83
N ALA A 78 -4.05 7.99 2.50
CA ALA A 78 -4.49 6.78 1.83
C ALA A 78 -5.78 6.98 1.00
N VAL A 79 -6.70 7.82 1.46
CA VAL A 79 -7.99 8.02 0.78
C VAL A 79 -7.95 9.18 -0.23
N VAL A 80 -7.22 10.23 0.06
CA VAL A 80 -7.24 11.47 -0.77
C VAL A 80 -6.16 11.43 -1.83
N VAL A 81 -4.90 11.24 -1.43
CA VAL A 81 -3.75 11.32 -2.35
C VAL A 81 -3.76 10.13 -3.31
N GLU A 82 -3.93 8.92 -2.78
CA GLU A 82 -3.97 7.71 -3.59
C GLU A 82 -5.18 7.68 -4.52
N ARG A 83 -6.33 8.22 -4.11
CA ARG A 83 -7.48 8.36 -5.02
C ARG A 83 -7.19 9.29 -6.19
N ALA A 84 -6.39 10.33 -6.00
CA ALA A 84 -6.00 11.22 -7.09
C ALA A 84 -5.14 10.48 -8.12
N LEU A 85 -4.15 9.70 -7.67
CA LEU A 85 -3.32 8.85 -8.54
C LEU A 85 -4.17 7.80 -9.27
N HIS A 86 -4.99 7.05 -8.52
CA HIS A 86 -5.88 6.04 -9.10
C HIS A 86 -6.87 6.65 -10.08
N GLY A 87 -7.45 7.82 -9.76
CA GLY A 87 -8.34 8.54 -10.66
C GLY A 87 -7.69 8.93 -11.99
N GLY A 88 -6.40 9.27 -11.99
CA GLY A 88 -5.60 9.46 -13.20
C GLY A 88 -5.49 8.18 -14.01
N PHE A 89 -4.98 7.12 -13.41
CA PHE A 89 -4.84 5.81 -14.08
C PHE A 89 -6.18 5.26 -14.58
N MET A 90 -7.25 5.38 -13.81
CA MET A 90 -8.57 4.90 -14.26
C MET A 90 -9.03 5.60 -15.54
N ARG A 91 -8.85 6.93 -15.65
CA ARG A 91 -9.15 7.65 -16.90
C ARG A 91 -8.27 7.17 -18.06
N ASP A 92 -6.97 7.03 -17.84
CA ASP A 92 -5.99 6.63 -18.87
C ASP A 92 -6.21 5.19 -19.36
N PHE A 93 -6.78 4.34 -18.50
CA PHE A 93 -7.13 2.96 -18.83
C PHE A 93 -8.61 2.77 -19.22
N GLY A 94 -9.38 3.85 -19.32
CA GLY A 94 -10.78 3.81 -19.75
C GLY A 94 -11.73 3.09 -18.79
N VAL A 95 -11.44 3.14 -17.48
CA VAL A 95 -12.31 2.53 -16.45
C VAL A 95 -13.40 3.54 -16.08
N THR A 96 -14.66 3.18 -16.35
CA THR A 96 -15.78 4.02 -15.95
C THR A 96 -16.16 3.79 -14.48
N PRO A 97 -16.87 4.74 -13.82
CA PRO A 97 -17.38 4.55 -12.46
C PRO A 97 -18.24 3.30 -12.31
N GLU A 98 -19.02 2.98 -13.32
CA GLU A 98 -19.91 1.81 -13.34
C GLU A 98 -19.10 0.51 -13.41
N GLN A 99 -18.06 0.47 -14.26
CA GLN A 99 -17.14 -0.66 -14.34
C GLN A 99 -16.38 -0.86 -13.02
N PHE A 100 -15.93 0.22 -12.41
CA PHE A 100 -15.26 0.16 -11.11
C PHE A 100 -16.20 -0.41 -10.04
N ALA A 101 -17.41 0.12 -9.93
CA ALA A 101 -18.39 -0.33 -8.94
C ALA A 101 -18.86 -1.79 -9.16
N ALA A 102 -18.90 -2.25 -10.42
CA ALA A 102 -19.28 -3.62 -10.77
C ALA A 102 -18.14 -4.64 -10.62
N THR A 103 -16.90 -4.19 -10.47
CA THR A 103 -15.75 -5.11 -10.31
C THR A 103 -15.71 -5.68 -8.89
N PRO A 104 -15.90 -6.99 -8.71
CA PRO A 104 -15.87 -7.60 -7.38
C PRO A 104 -14.46 -7.58 -6.79
N LEU A 105 -14.37 -7.55 -5.47
CA LEU A 105 -13.10 -7.80 -4.79
C LEU A 105 -12.59 -9.21 -5.09
N THR A 106 -11.31 -9.31 -5.40
CA THR A 106 -10.66 -10.63 -5.44
C THR A 106 -10.63 -11.26 -4.05
N PRO A 107 -10.56 -12.59 -3.93
CA PRO A 107 -10.42 -13.26 -2.64
C PRO A 107 -9.25 -12.72 -1.81
N ALA A 108 -8.12 -12.41 -2.44
CA ALA A 108 -6.95 -11.85 -1.76
C ALA A 108 -7.23 -10.45 -1.19
N CYS A 109 -7.81 -9.55 -2.00
CA CYS A 109 -8.17 -8.20 -1.56
C CYS A 109 -9.22 -8.23 -0.44
N HIS A 110 -10.26 -9.03 -0.61
CA HIS A 110 -11.30 -9.20 0.41
C HIS A 110 -10.75 -9.77 1.71
N HIS A 111 -9.92 -10.82 1.64
CA HIS A 111 -9.30 -11.41 2.83
C HIS A 111 -8.44 -10.39 3.57
N TYR A 112 -7.55 -9.69 2.87
CA TYR A 112 -6.62 -8.77 3.49
C TYR A 112 -7.33 -7.55 4.10
N THR A 113 -8.28 -6.95 3.40
CA THR A 113 -9.07 -5.83 3.94
C THR A 113 -9.91 -6.24 5.15
N SER A 114 -10.51 -7.44 5.13
CA SER A 114 -11.24 -7.98 6.27
C SER A 114 -10.33 -8.23 7.47
N TYR A 115 -9.14 -8.79 7.24
CA TYR A 115 -8.13 -9.00 8.28
C TYR A 115 -7.71 -7.68 8.94
N LEU A 116 -7.38 -6.67 8.14
CA LEU A 116 -6.94 -5.36 8.64
C LEU A 116 -8.05 -4.70 9.49
N LEU A 117 -9.27 -4.67 8.98
CA LEU A 117 -10.40 -4.08 9.69
C LEU A 117 -10.73 -4.85 10.98
N ALA A 118 -10.79 -6.18 10.93
CA ALA A 118 -11.04 -7.00 12.10
C ALA A 118 -9.96 -6.79 13.17
N THR A 119 -8.69 -6.77 12.78
CA THR A 119 -7.56 -6.54 13.68
C THR A 119 -7.60 -5.13 14.27
N ALA A 120 -7.83 -4.10 13.43
CA ALA A 120 -7.94 -2.72 13.89
C ALA A 120 -9.05 -2.55 14.95
N TRP A 121 -10.19 -3.22 14.79
CA TRP A 121 -11.30 -3.13 15.74
C TRP A 121 -11.08 -3.96 17.01
N SER A 122 -10.61 -5.19 16.90
CA SER A 122 -10.61 -6.15 18.01
C SER A 122 -9.31 -6.23 18.80
N ALA A 123 -8.16 -5.93 18.17
CA ALA A 123 -6.86 -6.09 18.81
C ALA A 123 -6.41 -4.82 19.57
N SER A 124 -5.34 -4.95 20.36
CA SER A 124 -4.68 -3.80 21.01
C SER A 124 -4.00 -2.88 19.97
N TYR A 125 -3.73 -1.63 20.35
CA TYR A 125 -3.07 -0.64 19.50
C TYR A 125 -1.76 -1.18 18.87
N PRO A 126 -0.79 -1.74 19.62
CA PRO A 126 0.45 -2.25 19.02
C PRO A 126 0.20 -3.36 17.98
N VAL A 127 -0.80 -4.21 18.19
CA VAL A 127 -1.14 -5.29 17.25
C VAL A 127 -1.79 -4.72 15.99
N ALA A 128 -2.64 -3.71 16.12
CA ALA A 128 -3.22 -3.00 14.98
C ALA A 128 -2.12 -2.31 14.14
N VAL A 129 -1.18 -1.61 14.79
CA VAL A 129 -0.02 -1.00 14.13
C VAL A 129 0.81 -2.04 13.39
N ALA A 130 1.13 -3.18 14.03
CA ALA A 130 1.89 -4.26 13.41
C ALA A 130 1.19 -4.86 12.18
N ALA A 131 -0.14 -4.96 12.20
CA ALA A 131 -0.91 -5.44 11.04
C ALA A 131 -0.90 -4.44 9.86
N LEU A 132 -0.86 -3.15 10.15
CA LEU A 132 -0.84 -2.08 9.13
C LEU A 132 0.56 -1.82 8.56
N LEU A 133 1.61 -2.12 9.32
CA LEU A 133 3.00 -1.81 8.97
C LEU A 133 3.46 -2.36 7.60
N PRO A 134 3.09 -3.60 7.16
CA PRO A 134 3.45 -4.09 5.84
C PRO A 134 2.99 -3.18 4.69
N CYS A 135 1.84 -2.52 4.82
CA CYS A 135 1.32 -1.61 3.80
C CYS A 135 2.21 -0.38 3.60
N PHE A 136 2.80 0.13 4.65
CA PHE A 136 3.79 1.19 4.56
C PHE A 136 5.11 0.66 4.00
N TRP A 137 5.67 -0.34 4.65
CA TRP A 137 7.06 -0.74 4.46
C TRP A 137 7.30 -1.51 3.16
N ILE A 138 6.45 -2.51 2.89
CA ILE A 138 6.61 -3.34 1.69
C ILE A 138 6.40 -2.50 0.42
N TYR A 139 5.38 -1.63 0.37
CA TYR A 139 5.15 -0.76 -0.77
C TYR A 139 6.32 0.21 -1.03
N ALA A 140 6.87 0.82 0.03
CA ALA A 140 8.04 1.70 -0.09
C ALA A 140 9.26 0.95 -0.66
N GLU A 141 9.57 -0.23 -0.13
CA GLU A 141 10.75 -1.00 -0.56
C GLU A 141 10.58 -1.61 -1.95
N VAL A 142 9.39 -2.12 -2.28
CA VAL A 142 9.07 -2.61 -3.64
C VAL A 142 9.07 -1.46 -4.64
N GLY A 143 8.48 -0.32 -4.29
CA GLY A 143 8.48 0.88 -5.14
C GLY A 143 9.90 1.37 -5.43
N ARG A 144 10.75 1.43 -4.41
CA ARG A 144 12.17 1.80 -4.56
C ARG A 144 12.93 0.83 -5.47
N ASP A 145 12.74 -0.48 -5.30
CA ASP A 145 13.38 -1.49 -6.14
C ASP A 145 12.91 -1.39 -7.60
N ILE A 146 11.59 -1.28 -7.82
CA ILE A 146 11.02 -1.11 -9.18
C ILE A 146 11.54 0.18 -9.81
N HIS A 147 11.52 1.30 -9.09
CA HIS A 147 12.05 2.58 -9.59
C HIS A 147 13.51 2.47 -10.01
N ALA A 148 14.35 1.83 -9.18
CA ALA A 148 15.79 1.67 -9.46
C ALA A 148 16.08 0.80 -10.70
N ARG A 149 15.18 -0.14 -11.02
CA ARG A 149 15.29 -1.07 -12.14
C ARG A 149 14.37 -0.72 -13.32
N SER A 150 13.67 0.40 -13.24
CA SER A 150 12.67 0.77 -14.23
C SER A 150 13.28 0.87 -15.62
N ALA A 151 12.65 0.24 -16.60
CA ALA A 151 13.06 0.33 -17.99
C ALA A 151 12.88 1.77 -18.50
N LYS A 152 13.69 2.15 -19.49
CA LYS A 152 13.51 3.42 -20.19
C LYS A 152 12.10 3.46 -20.82
N ASP A 153 11.43 4.59 -20.69
CA ASP A 153 10.07 4.82 -21.21
C ASP A 153 9.01 3.84 -20.64
N ASN A 154 9.18 3.45 -19.38
CA ASN A 154 8.25 2.56 -18.70
C ASN A 154 6.85 3.20 -18.60
N PRO A 155 5.79 2.59 -19.13
CA PRO A 155 4.44 3.16 -19.08
C PRO A 155 3.87 3.26 -17.65
N TYR A 156 4.50 2.64 -16.68
CA TYR A 156 4.11 2.62 -15.26
C TYR A 156 5.04 3.46 -14.37
N GLN A 157 5.88 4.31 -14.98
CA GLN A 157 6.87 5.10 -14.24
C GLN A 157 6.24 5.96 -13.14
N ALA A 158 5.08 6.58 -13.40
CA ALA A 158 4.38 7.39 -12.41
C ALA A 158 4.03 6.61 -11.14
N TRP A 159 3.70 5.32 -11.25
CA TRP A 159 3.48 4.45 -10.11
C TRP A 159 4.78 4.24 -9.31
N ALA A 160 5.86 3.90 -10.00
CA ALA A 160 7.16 3.69 -9.36
C ALA A 160 7.67 4.95 -8.64
N ASP A 161 7.52 6.12 -9.27
CA ASP A 161 7.91 7.41 -8.70
C ASP A 161 7.15 7.73 -7.41
N THR A 162 5.84 7.44 -7.38
CA THR A 162 5.00 7.67 -6.21
C THR A 162 5.51 6.87 -5.01
N TYR A 163 5.72 5.56 -5.17
CA TYR A 163 6.10 4.70 -4.05
C TYR A 163 7.59 4.76 -3.70
N ALA A 164 8.44 5.31 -4.56
CA ALA A 164 9.84 5.62 -4.26
C ALA A 164 10.04 7.01 -3.63
N SER A 165 8.98 7.79 -3.44
CA SER A 165 9.06 9.16 -2.94
C SER A 165 9.55 9.24 -1.49
N GLU A 166 10.15 10.37 -1.11
CA GLU A 166 10.61 10.62 0.26
C GLU A 166 9.44 10.71 1.25
N GLU A 167 8.26 11.17 0.81
CA GLU A 167 7.05 11.20 1.62
C GLU A 167 6.65 9.79 2.08
N VAL A 168 6.64 8.82 1.18
CA VAL A 168 6.33 7.41 1.50
C VAL A 168 7.35 6.84 2.48
N HIS A 169 8.64 7.08 2.26
CA HIS A 169 9.69 6.62 3.18
C HIS A 169 9.65 7.31 4.55
N ALA A 170 9.23 8.58 4.61
CA ALA A 170 9.01 9.28 5.87
C ALA A 170 7.84 8.67 6.66
N ALA A 171 6.74 8.29 5.98
CA ALA A 171 5.62 7.60 6.61
C ALA A 171 6.03 6.24 7.20
N VAL A 172 6.90 5.47 6.50
CA VAL A 172 7.48 4.22 7.03
C VAL A 172 8.27 4.48 8.30
N ARG A 173 9.15 5.48 8.31
CA ARG A 173 9.93 5.82 9.51
C ARG A 173 9.04 6.19 10.68
N GLY A 174 7.99 6.95 10.45
CA GLY A 174 6.99 7.29 11.46
C GLY A 174 6.29 6.05 12.01
N ALA A 175 5.82 5.14 11.15
CA ALA A 175 5.15 3.91 11.56
C ALA A 175 6.07 2.92 12.31
N CYS A 176 7.40 3.01 12.11
CA CYS A 176 8.41 2.20 12.81
C CYS A 176 8.96 2.88 14.08
N ALA A 177 8.61 4.13 14.36
CA ALA A 177 9.03 4.83 15.57
C ALA A 177 8.36 4.21 16.81
N PRO A 178 9.05 4.21 17.97
CA PRO A 178 8.52 3.66 19.21
C PRO A 178 7.38 4.50 19.77
#